data_4d0cd9f183aeeee496d068a77b5887a5
#
_entry.id   4d0cd9f183aeeee496d068a77b5887a5
#
_cell.length_a   1.000
_cell.length_b   1.000
_cell.length_c   1.000
_cell.angle_alpha   90.00
_cell.angle_beta   90.00
_cell.angle_gamma   90.00
#
_symmetry.space_group_name_H-M   'P 1'
#
loop_
_entity.id
_entity.type
_entity.pdbx_description
1 polymer ?
#
loop_
_entity_poly.entity_id
_entity_poly.type
_entity_poly.pdbx_seq_one_letter_code
_entity_poly.pdbx_strand_id
1 'polypeptide(L)'
;MQYSENKHLDWHETDWQRLWRAGASVPPALLLAGPAGIGKHAFAQATAARLLCESPTAKGACGACPSCHWLAGNNHPDFRYLRPESEVEAEGEASVGEKKKASRQIRIEQIRELEDFVFVGSHRGGARVIVIEPAEAMNAAAQNALLKILEE
;
A
#
# COMPACT_ATOMS: atom_id res chain seq x y z
N MET A 1 -5.99 12.15 1.54
CA MET A 1 -6.18 10.98 2.40
C MET A 1 -5.43 11.22 3.70
N GLN A 2 -6.12 11.33 4.82
CA GLN A 2 -5.45 11.61 6.10
C GLN A 2 -4.97 10.28 6.70
N TYR A 3 -3.67 10.07 6.75
CA TYR A 3 -3.02 8.99 7.52
C TYR A 3 -3.10 9.27 9.03
N SER A 4 -4.31 9.50 9.55
CA SER A 4 -4.46 9.93 10.93
C SER A 4 -4.40 8.80 11.97
N GLU A 5 -4.36 7.54 11.55
CA GLU A 5 -4.30 6.43 12.48
C GLU A 5 -3.26 5.39 12.07
N ASN A 6 -2.06 5.50 12.62
CA ASN A 6 -1.00 4.49 12.53
C ASN A 6 -1.35 3.17 13.28
N LYS A 7 -2.62 2.91 13.50
CA LYS A 7 -3.13 1.75 14.24
C LYS A 7 -4.15 1.00 13.41
N HIS A 8 -4.13 -0.32 13.53
CA HIS A 8 -5.19 -1.18 13.04
C HIS A 8 -6.46 -1.01 13.90
N LEU A 9 -7.61 -1.38 13.35
CA LEU A 9 -8.89 -1.33 14.06
C LEU A 9 -8.96 -2.44 15.13
N ASP A 10 -9.69 -2.20 16.21
CA ASP A 10 -9.73 -3.11 17.37
C ASP A 10 -10.14 -4.55 17.00
N TRP A 11 -11.06 -4.72 16.04
CA TRP A 11 -11.47 -6.04 15.56
C TRP A 11 -10.45 -6.76 14.69
N HIS A 12 -9.38 -6.08 14.28
CA HIS A 12 -8.24 -6.67 13.56
C HIS A 12 -7.14 -7.19 14.50
N GLU A 13 -7.28 -7.06 15.82
CA GLU A 13 -6.23 -7.37 16.78
C GLU A 13 -5.69 -8.80 16.64
N THR A 14 -6.57 -9.78 16.42
CA THR A 14 -6.17 -11.19 16.25
C THR A 14 -5.31 -11.39 15.02
N ASP A 15 -5.70 -10.80 13.88
CA ASP A 15 -4.94 -10.90 12.63
C ASP A 15 -3.65 -10.09 12.70
N TRP A 16 -3.68 -8.96 13.38
CA TRP A 16 -2.50 -8.17 13.66
C TRP A 16 -1.46 -8.95 14.46
N GLN A 17 -1.86 -9.57 15.57
CA GLN A 17 -0.97 -10.40 16.40
C GLN A 17 -0.45 -11.62 15.64
N ARG A 18 -1.27 -12.21 14.76
CA ARG A 18 -0.85 -13.32 13.90
C ARG A 18 0.25 -12.89 12.92
N LEU A 19 0.07 -11.74 12.26
CA LEU A 19 1.02 -11.20 11.30
C LEU A 19 2.35 -10.82 11.95
N TRP A 20 2.29 -10.23 13.15
CA TRP A 20 3.46 -9.70 13.85
C TRP A 20 3.98 -10.60 14.97
N ARG A 21 3.66 -11.87 14.92
CA ARG A 21 4.15 -12.85 15.91
C ARG A 21 5.69 -12.81 15.96
N ALA A 22 6.25 -12.83 17.18
CA ALA A 22 7.69 -12.85 17.39
C ALA A 22 8.36 -14.01 16.63
N GLY A 23 9.40 -13.69 15.86
CA GLY A 23 10.13 -14.66 15.03
C GLY A 23 9.48 -15.03 13.70
N ALA A 24 8.27 -14.53 13.39
CA ALA A 24 7.67 -14.70 12.08
C ALA A 24 8.25 -13.68 11.10
N SER A 25 8.65 -14.13 9.91
CA SER A 25 8.95 -13.26 8.78
C SER A 25 7.65 -12.82 8.13
N VAL A 26 7.49 -11.53 7.86
CA VAL A 26 6.36 -11.03 7.08
C VAL A 26 6.48 -11.55 5.65
N PRO A 27 5.46 -12.22 5.08
CA PRO A 27 5.52 -12.70 3.71
C PRO A 27 5.74 -11.56 2.73
N PRO A 28 6.41 -11.81 1.60
CA PRO A 28 6.64 -10.78 0.57
C PRO A 28 5.34 -10.30 -0.07
N ALA A 29 4.28 -11.09 -0.04
CA ALA A 29 2.96 -10.72 -0.52
C ALA A 29 1.88 -11.13 0.49
N LEU A 30 0.95 -10.21 0.75
CA LEU A 30 -0.21 -10.40 1.62
C LEU A 30 -1.48 -10.11 0.81
N LEU A 31 -2.42 -11.04 0.81
CA LEU A 31 -3.75 -10.84 0.27
C LEU A 31 -4.76 -10.63 1.42
N LEU A 32 -5.32 -9.42 1.50
CA LEU A 32 -6.37 -9.09 2.45
C LEU A 32 -7.74 -9.33 1.80
N ALA A 33 -8.39 -10.43 2.14
CA ALA A 33 -9.69 -10.81 1.62
C ALA A 33 -10.79 -10.64 2.68
N GLY A 34 -11.99 -10.27 2.25
CA GLY A 34 -13.14 -10.11 3.14
C GLY A 34 -14.19 -9.16 2.57
N PRO A 35 -15.35 -9.03 3.21
CA PRO A 35 -16.43 -8.16 2.76
C PRO A 35 -16.01 -6.68 2.71
N ALA A 36 -16.75 -5.89 1.92
CA ALA A 36 -16.56 -4.44 1.89
C ALA A 36 -16.83 -3.83 3.28
N GLY A 37 -16.10 -2.77 3.62
CA GLY A 37 -16.31 -2.04 4.87
C GLY A 37 -15.69 -2.67 6.13
N ILE A 38 -15.09 -3.88 6.06
CA ILE A 38 -14.45 -4.50 7.23
C ILE A 38 -13.13 -3.84 7.66
N GLY A 39 -12.66 -2.83 6.91
CA GLY A 39 -11.43 -2.10 7.25
C GLY A 39 -10.14 -2.69 6.67
N LYS A 40 -10.20 -3.44 5.56
CA LYS A 40 -8.99 -3.96 4.87
C LYS A 40 -7.98 -2.86 4.54
N HIS A 41 -8.48 -1.72 4.08
CA HIS A 41 -7.68 -0.53 3.81
C HIS A 41 -6.90 -0.06 5.04
N ALA A 42 -7.58 0.12 6.17
CA ALA A 42 -6.95 0.55 7.42
C ALA A 42 -5.89 -0.46 7.88
N PHE A 43 -6.16 -1.76 7.73
CA PHE A 43 -5.19 -2.81 8.06
C PHE A 43 -3.96 -2.78 7.14
N ALA A 44 -4.15 -2.62 5.83
CA ALA A 44 -3.06 -2.50 4.87
C ALA A 44 -2.18 -1.29 5.17
N GLN A 45 -2.79 -0.14 5.47
CA GLN A 45 -2.07 1.08 5.80
C GLN A 45 -1.30 0.98 7.12
N ALA A 46 -1.92 0.43 8.18
CA ALA A 46 -1.24 0.18 9.44
C ALA A 46 -0.04 -0.77 9.29
N THR A 47 -0.20 -1.80 8.45
CA THR A 47 0.87 -2.75 8.11
C THR A 47 2.01 -2.04 7.37
N ALA A 48 1.70 -1.26 6.35
CA ALA A 48 2.68 -0.47 5.60
C ALA A 48 3.43 0.52 6.53
N ALA A 49 2.69 1.24 7.36
CA ALA A 49 3.26 2.19 8.31
C ALA A 49 4.23 1.51 9.28
N ARG A 50 3.89 0.32 9.79
CA ARG A 50 4.76 -0.44 10.68
C ARG A 50 6.02 -0.93 9.98
N LEU A 51 5.92 -1.43 8.73
CA LEU A 51 7.06 -1.92 7.94
C LEU A 51 8.07 -0.82 7.61
N LEU A 52 7.57 0.40 7.37
CA LEU A 52 8.39 1.55 7.01
C LEU A 52 8.89 2.34 8.23
N CYS A 53 8.32 2.11 9.40
CA CYS A 53 8.66 2.81 10.63
C CYS A 53 10.07 2.48 11.11
N GLU A 54 10.85 3.50 11.49
CA GLU A 54 12.20 3.34 12.03
C GLU A 54 12.21 2.77 13.46
N SER A 55 11.12 2.93 14.19
CA SER A 55 10.98 2.49 15.60
C SER A 55 9.59 1.90 15.84
N PRO A 56 9.25 0.76 15.18
CA PRO A 56 7.92 0.19 15.31
C PRO A 56 7.68 -0.39 16.71
N THR A 57 6.44 -0.32 17.16
CA THR A 57 5.98 -0.91 18.42
C THR A 57 5.14 -2.17 18.15
N ALA A 58 4.78 -2.90 19.20
CA ALA A 58 3.85 -4.02 19.07
C ALA A 58 2.49 -3.59 18.51
N LYS A 59 2.07 -2.35 18.79
CA LYS A 59 0.77 -1.79 18.38
C LYS A 59 0.77 -1.15 16.98
N GLY A 60 1.93 -0.96 16.36
CA GLY A 60 2.05 -0.33 15.05
C GLY A 60 3.25 0.58 14.88
N ALA A 61 3.17 1.52 13.98
CA ALA A 61 4.18 2.54 13.76
C ALA A 61 4.25 3.55 14.92
N CYS A 62 5.43 4.13 15.15
CA CYS A 62 5.61 5.09 16.26
C CYS A 62 4.92 6.44 16.03
N GLY A 63 4.62 6.81 14.78
CA GLY A 63 3.96 8.07 14.41
C GLY A 63 4.84 9.32 14.49
N ALA A 64 6.09 9.22 14.96
CA ALA A 64 6.93 10.37 15.25
C ALA A 64 8.26 10.41 14.48
N CYS A 65 8.70 9.29 13.90
CA CYS A 65 9.95 9.25 13.14
C CYS A 65 9.81 9.93 11.76
N PRO A 66 10.91 10.30 11.10
CA PRO A 66 10.87 10.89 9.76
C PRO A 66 10.09 10.06 8.74
N SER A 67 10.23 8.75 8.77
CA SER A 67 9.50 7.83 7.89
C SER A 67 7.98 7.94 8.09
N CYS A 68 7.51 7.98 9.34
CA CYS A 68 6.08 8.18 9.65
C CYS A 68 5.56 9.54 9.15
N HIS A 69 6.35 10.60 9.27
CA HIS A 69 5.99 11.93 8.75
C HIS A 69 5.89 11.94 7.23
N TRP A 70 6.82 11.30 6.53
CA TRP A 70 6.76 11.20 5.06
C TRP A 70 5.56 10.37 4.60
N LEU A 71 5.25 9.29 5.31
CA LEU A 71 4.08 8.47 4.99
C LEU A 71 2.78 9.26 5.20
N ALA A 72 2.67 10.01 6.29
CA ALA A 72 1.54 10.90 6.56
C ALA A 72 1.39 12.01 5.50
N GLY A 73 2.50 12.48 4.93
CA GLY A 73 2.53 13.45 3.82
C GLY A 73 2.35 12.85 2.44
N ASN A 74 2.08 11.55 2.29
CA ASN A 74 1.98 10.83 1.01
C ASN A 74 3.22 10.92 0.11
N ASN A 75 4.40 11.13 0.68
CA ASN A 75 5.65 11.33 -0.06
C ASN A 75 6.80 10.42 0.39
N HIS A 76 6.47 9.28 1.01
CA HIS A 76 7.49 8.31 1.42
C HIS A 76 8.17 7.66 0.20
N PRO A 77 9.51 7.71 0.07
CA PRO A 77 10.22 7.21 -1.12
C PRO A 77 10.07 5.70 -1.33
N ASP A 78 9.93 4.93 -0.25
CA ASP A 78 9.81 3.47 -0.30
C ASP A 78 8.35 2.97 -0.16
N PHE A 79 7.38 3.83 -0.44
CA PHE A 79 5.95 3.49 -0.43
C PHE A 79 5.28 3.82 -1.77
N ARG A 80 4.45 2.91 -2.25
CA ARG A 80 3.56 3.14 -3.40
C ARG A 80 2.15 2.66 -3.08
N TYR A 81 1.18 3.46 -3.48
CA TYR A 81 -0.22 3.13 -3.38
C TYR A 81 -0.84 3.11 -4.77
N LEU A 82 -1.32 1.96 -5.20
CA LEU A 82 -1.84 1.72 -6.53
C LEU A 82 -3.35 1.53 -6.47
N ARG A 83 -4.07 2.35 -7.24
CA ARG A 83 -5.53 2.31 -7.37
C ARG A 83 -5.95 2.76 -8.77
N PRO A 84 -7.22 2.53 -9.17
CA PRO A 84 -7.74 3.01 -10.44
C PRO A 84 -7.60 4.52 -10.60
N GLU A 85 -7.29 4.99 -11.81
CA GLU A 85 -7.15 6.43 -12.11
C GLU A 85 -8.40 7.23 -11.77
N SER A 86 -9.60 6.64 -11.96
CA SER A 86 -10.87 7.29 -11.62
C SER A 86 -11.03 7.63 -10.13
N GLU A 87 -10.36 6.90 -9.25
CA GLU A 87 -10.37 7.19 -7.82
C GLU A 87 -9.34 8.25 -7.44
N VAL A 88 -8.22 8.31 -8.16
CA VAL A 88 -7.19 9.34 -7.97
C VAL A 88 -7.71 10.72 -8.39
N GLU A 89 -8.42 10.80 -9.52
CA GLU A 89 -8.99 12.06 -10.00
C GLU A 89 -10.16 12.57 -9.15
N ALA A 90 -10.90 11.68 -8.49
CA ALA A 90 -12.00 12.04 -7.61
C ALA A 90 -11.52 12.75 -6.32
N GLU A 91 -10.28 12.53 -5.91
CA GLU A 91 -9.69 13.14 -4.69
C GLU A 91 -8.81 14.38 -5.00
N GLY A 92 -8.42 14.59 -6.27
CA GLY A 92 -7.66 15.74 -6.72
C GLY A 92 -8.57 16.81 -7.32
N GLU A 93 -8.33 18.09 -7.02
CA GLU A 93 -9.00 19.21 -7.70
C GLU A 93 -8.75 19.10 -9.21
N ALA A 94 -9.83 19.18 -9.99
CA ALA A 94 -9.84 19.02 -11.43
C ALA A 94 -8.88 20.03 -12.11
N SER A 95 -7.75 19.54 -12.58
CA SER A 95 -6.96 20.29 -13.56
C SER A 95 -7.71 20.32 -14.87
N VAL A 96 -7.95 21.53 -15.37
CA VAL A 96 -8.62 21.82 -16.65
C VAL A 96 -7.72 21.34 -17.79
N GLY A 97 -8.00 20.16 -18.30
CA GLY A 97 -7.35 19.57 -19.47
C GLY A 97 -8.17 18.40 -19.96
N GLU A 98 -8.19 18.15 -21.27
CA GLU A 98 -9.02 17.17 -21.97
C GLU A 98 -9.30 15.88 -21.16
N LYS A 99 -10.57 15.69 -20.78
CA LYS A 99 -11.06 14.52 -20.01
C LYS A 99 -10.96 13.26 -20.86
N LYS A 100 -9.81 12.58 -20.86
CA LYS A 100 -9.78 11.13 -21.07
C LYS A 100 -10.59 10.54 -19.91
N LYS A 101 -11.63 9.75 -20.22
CA LYS A 101 -12.38 9.01 -19.19
C LYS A 101 -11.41 8.21 -18.35
N ALA A 102 -11.21 8.61 -17.10
CA ALA A 102 -10.37 7.90 -16.16
C ALA A 102 -10.83 6.45 -16.03
N SER A 103 -9.89 5.52 -16.10
CA SER A 103 -10.19 4.10 -16.03
C SER A 103 -10.59 3.69 -14.61
N ARG A 104 -11.64 2.87 -14.51
CA ARG A 104 -12.01 2.18 -13.27
C ARG A 104 -11.19 0.93 -13.01
N GLN A 105 -10.26 0.60 -13.90
CA GLN A 105 -9.39 -0.56 -13.79
C GLN A 105 -7.95 -0.12 -13.57
N ILE A 106 -7.23 -0.90 -12.79
CA ILE A 106 -5.77 -0.83 -12.68
C ILE A 106 -5.20 -1.50 -13.93
N ARG A 107 -4.41 -0.74 -14.70
CA ARG A 107 -3.86 -1.16 -15.98
C ARG A 107 -2.43 -1.66 -15.85
N ILE A 108 -1.99 -2.40 -16.87
CA ILE A 108 -0.63 -2.95 -16.92
C ILE A 108 0.44 -1.86 -16.84
N GLU A 109 0.20 -0.68 -17.39
CA GLU A 109 1.16 0.43 -17.36
C GLU A 109 1.48 0.83 -15.92
N GLN A 110 0.47 0.89 -15.05
CA GLN A 110 0.64 1.20 -13.62
C GLN A 110 1.47 0.12 -12.90
N ILE A 111 1.31 -1.16 -13.27
CA ILE A 111 2.11 -2.26 -12.71
C ILE A 111 3.56 -2.19 -13.21
N ARG A 112 3.77 -1.85 -14.48
CA ARG A 112 5.14 -1.70 -15.04
C ARG A 112 5.93 -0.58 -14.38
N GLU A 113 5.28 0.50 -14.02
CA GLU A 113 5.93 1.58 -13.25
C GLU A 113 6.40 1.10 -11.86
N LEU A 114 5.80 0.04 -11.32
CA LEU A 114 6.25 -0.59 -10.08
C LEU A 114 7.50 -1.45 -10.26
N GLU A 115 7.78 -1.98 -11.46
CA GLU A 115 8.98 -2.80 -11.72
C GLU A 115 10.23 -2.02 -11.35
N ASP A 116 10.39 -0.80 -11.88
CA ASP A 116 11.52 0.07 -11.54
C ASP A 116 11.60 0.36 -10.04
N PHE A 117 10.44 0.58 -9.42
CA PHE A 117 10.38 0.80 -7.98
C PHE A 117 10.81 -0.42 -7.18
N VAL A 118 10.46 -1.63 -7.59
CA VAL A 118 10.80 -2.88 -6.88
C VAL A 118 12.29 -3.21 -7.02
N PHE A 119 12.86 -3.07 -8.23
CA PHE A 119 14.21 -3.52 -8.52
C PHE A 119 15.31 -2.50 -8.20
N VAL A 120 15.01 -1.23 -8.09
CA VAL A 120 15.97 -0.21 -7.63
C VAL A 120 16.06 -0.22 -6.12
N GLY A 121 16.99 -0.76 -5.44
CA GLY A 121 17.12 -0.91 -3.98
C GLY A 121 16.44 0.17 -3.11
N SER A 122 16.05 -0.16 -1.88
CA SER A 122 15.41 0.77 -0.93
C SER A 122 16.30 1.98 -0.65
N HIS A 123 15.72 3.17 -0.57
CA HIS A 123 16.44 4.41 -0.24
C HIS A 123 17.02 4.43 1.17
N ARG A 124 16.45 3.65 2.09
CA ARG A 124 16.86 3.62 3.51
C ARG A 124 17.32 2.24 3.99
N GLY A 125 17.51 1.29 3.09
CA GLY A 125 17.94 -0.08 3.43
C GLY A 125 16.88 -0.92 4.14
N GLY A 126 15.62 -0.44 4.20
CA GLY A 126 14.48 -1.14 4.76
C GLY A 126 13.58 -1.81 3.71
N ALA A 127 12.37 -2.11 4.08
CA ALA A 127 11.35 -2.66 3.18
C ALA A 127 10.86 -1.62 2.18
N ARG A 128 10.50 -2.08 0.98
CA ARG A 128 9.62 -1.36 0.06
C ARG A 128 8.22 -1.91 0.17
N VAL A 129 7.25 -1.05 0.22
CA VAL A 129 5.87 -1.44 0.42
C VAL A 129 5.00 -0.89 -0.70
N ILE A 130 4.23 -1.79 -1.30
CA ILE A 130 3.22 -1.46 -2.31
C ILE A 130 1.88 -1.92 -1.77
N VAL A 131 0.91 -1.04 -1.77
CA VAL A 131 -0.49 -1.35 -1.49
C VAL A 131 -1.29 -1.22 -2.76
N ILE A 132 -2.00 -2.27 -3.15
CA ILE A 132 -2.86 -2.32 -4.34
C ILE A 132 -4.30 -2.46 -3.89
N GLU A 133 -5.15 -1.49 -4.20
CA GLU A 133 -6.53 -1.48 -3.77
C GLU A 133 -7.45 -0.74 -4.77
N PRO A 134 -8.59 -1.32 -5.11
CA PRO A 134 -8.97 -2.70 -4.85
C PRO A 134 -8.24 -3.66 -5.83
N ALA A 135 -7.74 -4.79 -5.33
CA ALA A 135 -6.95 -5.72 -6.16
C ALA A 135 -7.78 -6.32 -7.31
N GLU A 136 -9.07 -6.51 -7.11
CA GLU A 136 -10.03 -6.97 -8.13
C GLU A 136 -10.22 -5.99 -9.29
N ALA A 137 -9.79 -4.75 -9.16
CA ALA A 137 -9.82 -3.79 -10.26
C ALA A 137 -8.69 -3.97 -11.28
N MET A 138 -7.72 -4.83 -11.01
CA MET A 138 -6.68 -5.17 -11.99
C MET A 138 -7.27 -5.92 -13.18
N ASN A 139 -6.98 -5.46 -14.41
CA ASN A 139 -7.29 -6.24 -15.60
C ASN A 139 -6.32 -7.44 -15.74
N ALA A 140 -6.66 -8.41 -16.59
CA ALA A 140 -5.88 -9.64 -16.75
C ALA A 140 -4.40 -9.40 -17.10
N ALA A 141 -4.11 -8.36 -17.89
CA ALA A 141 -2.73 -8.00 -18.25
C ALA A 141 -1.95 -7.47 -17.05
N ALA A 142 -2.60 -6.65 -16.20
CA ALA A 142 -2.02 -6.14 -14.96
C ALA A 142 -1.75 -7.27 -13.95
N GLN A 143 -2.69 -8.20 -13.81
CA GLN A 143 -2.52 -9.38 -12.94
C GLN A 143 -1.33 -10.23 -13.37
N ASN A 144 -1.19 -10.52 -14.67
CA ASN A 144 -0.07 -11.29 -15.19
C ASN A 144 1.28 -10.56 -15.02
N ALA A 145 1.30 -9.24 -15.17
CA ALA A 145 2.51 -8.45 -14.92
C ALA A 145 2.89 -8.49 -13.43
N LEU A 146 1.91 -8.37 -12.53
CA LEU A 146 2.17 -8.45 -11.08
C LEU A 146 2.73 -9.82 -10.67
N LEU A 147 2.21 -10.91 -11.25
CA LEU A 147 2.73 -12.26 -10.97
C LEU A 147 4.23 -12.36 -11.27
N LYS A 148 4.69 -11.80 -12.38
CA LYS A 148 6.14 -11.79 -12.71
C LYS A 148 6.97 -11.07 -11.65
N ILE A 149 6.49 -9.92 -11.16
CA ILE A 149 7.18 -9.17 -10.10
C ILE A 149 7.26 -9.98 -8.80
N LEU A 150 6.25 -10.80 -8.50
CA LEU A 150 6.20 -11.63 -7.29
C LEU A 150 7.05 -12.90 -7.39
N GLU A 151 7.35 -13.37 -8.60
CA GLU A 151 8.15 -14.58 -8.86
C GLU A 151 9.65 -14.31 -8.96
N GLU A 152 10.06 -13.08 -9.25
CA GLU A 152 11.47 -12.64 -9.35
C GLU A 152 12.02 -12.15 -7.99
#